data_75d64d9dedd104dffd29730782cf0143
#
_entry.id   75d64d9dedd104dffd29730782cf0143
#
_cell.length_a   1.000
_cell.length_b   1.000
_cell.length_c   1.000
_cell.angle_alpha   90.00
_cell.angle_beta   90.00
_cell.angle_gamma   90.00
#
_symmetry.space_group_name_H-M   'P 1'
#
loop_
_entity.id
_entity.type
_entity.pdbx_description
1 polymer ?
#
loop_
_entity_poly.entity_id
_entity_poly.type
_entity_poly.pdbx_seq_one_letter_code
_entity_poly.pdbx_strand_id
1 'polypeptide(L)'
;MAVKIKLQRVGKIRNAQYRVVIADARTRRDGKVIENIGIYHPKEEPSLIQIDSERAQYWLGVGAQPTEPVAALLKVTGDWQKHKGEAGAEGTLKTAEEKPSKLDLFNQALEEANNGPTAEAITEKRKKAKEEAEAKAAAEAEAEKKAEEEAAAEAEAPAEEAEEKDAQ
;
A
#
# COMPACT_ATOMS: atom_id res chain seq x y z
N MET A 1 -13.23 4.25 -47.55
CA MET A 1 -13.89 4.73 -46.30
C MET A 1 -12.80 5.07 -45.30
N ALA A 2 -12.95 6.11 -44.52
CA ALA A 2 -11.94 6.51 -43.54
C ALA A 2 -12.05 5.61 -42.31
N VAL A 3 -10.94 4.96 -41.92
CA VAL A 3 -10.83 4.17 -40.70
C VAL A 3 -10.29 5.04 -39.59
N LYS A 4 -10.85 4.90 -38.38
CA LYS A 4 -10.40 5.63 -37.19
C LYS A 4 -10.09 4.70 -36.03
N ILE A 5 -9.09 5.08 -35.26
CA ILE A 5 -8.80 4.46 -33.95
C ILE A 5 -9.54 5.26 -32.91
N LYS A 6 -10.46 4.65 -32.18
CA LYS A 6 -11.31 5.32 -31.20
C LYS A 6 -11.48 4.53 -29.91
N LEU A 7 -11.94 5.19 -28.87
CA LEU A 7 -12.28 4.57 -27.59
C LEU A 7 -13.76 4.15 -27.60
N GLN A 8 -14.01 2.87 -27.45
CA GLN A 8 -15.33 2.32 -27.17
C GLN A 8 -15.54 2.28 -25.66
N ARG A 9 -16.65 2.83 -25.14
CA ARG A 9 -16.91 2.80 -23.73
C ARG A 9 -17.55 1.49 -23.33
N VAL A 10 -16.99 0.88 -22.28
CA VAL A 10 -17.47 -0.33 -21.64
C VAL A 10 -17.58 -0.06 -20.12
N GLY A 11 -18.19 -0.96 -19.37
CA GLY A 11 -18.27 -0.85 -17.93
C GLY A 11 -19.52 -0.10 -17.41
N LYS A 12 -19.55 0.13 -16.10
CA LYS A 12 -20.71 0.65 -15.36
C LYS A 12 -20.70 2.19 -15.29
N ILE A 13 -21.79 2.81 -14.82
CA ILE A 13 -21.95 4.25 -14.74
C ILE A 13 -20.81 4.93 -13.95
N ARG A 14 -20.39 4.36 -12.82
CA ARG A 14 -19.30 4.91 -11.97
C ARG A 14 -17.93 4.30 -12.21
N ASN A 15 -17.83 3.24 -13.03
CA ASN A 15 -16.59 2.58 -13.39
C ASN A 15 -16.47 2.50 -14.92
N ALA A 16 -16.05 3.62 -15.52
CA ALA A 16 -15.85 3.70 -16.96
C ALA A 16 -14.56 2.97 -17.35
N GLN A 17 -14.67 2.02 -18.25
CA GLN A 17 -13.56 1.32 -18.90
C GLN A 17 -13.70 1.55 -20.39
N TYR A 18 -12.58 1.50 -21.11
CA TYR A 18 -12.54 1.73 -22.53
C TYR A 18 -11.76 0.65 -23.24
N ARG A 19 -12.18 0.33 -24.46
CA ARG A 19 -11.42 -0.47 -25.42
C ARG A 19 -10.88 0.44 -26.50
N VAL A 20 -9.63 0.28 -26.87
CA VAL A 20 -9.04 0.94 -28.04
C VAL A 20 -9.39 0.10 -29.24
N VAL A 21 -10.19 0.64 -30.14
CA VAL A 21 -10.80 -0.10 -31.25
C VAL A 21 -10.59 0.59 -32.58
N ILE A 22 -10.44 -0.23 -33.60
CA ILE A 22 -10.44 0.19 -35.01
C ILE A 22 -11.87 0.11 -35.53
N ALA A 23 -12.39 1.20 -36.04
CA ALA A 23 -13.73 1.24 -36.59
C ALA A 23 -13.84 2.26 -37.73
N ASP A 24 -14.87 2.11 -38.55
CA ASP A 24 -15.20 3.11 -39.59
C ASP A 24 -15.52 4.46 -38.91
N ALA A 25 -15.12 5.55 -39.58
CA ALA A 25 -15.34 6.92 -39.08
C ALA A 25 -16.81 7.22 -38.80
N ARG A 26 -17.73 6.70 -39.62
CA ARG A 26 -19.18 6.92 -39.51
C ARG A 26 -19.86 6.06 -38.45
N THR A 27 -19.21 5.01 -37.97
CA THR A 27 -19.79 4.11 -36.96
C THR A 27 -19.93 4.83 -35.62
N ARG A 28 -21.02 4.57 -34.91
CA ARG A 28 -21.22 5.06 -33.51
C ARG A 28 -20.08 4.60 -32.63
N ARG A 29 -19.83 5.35 -31.53
CA ARG A 29 -18.75 5.06 -30.56
C ARG A 29 -18.73 3.59 -30.12
N ASP A 30 -19.88 3.03 -29.77
CA ASP A 30 -20.04 1.67 -29.22
C ASP A 30 -20.62 0.70 -30.28
N GLY A 31 -20.52 1.04 -31.57
CA GLY A 31 -21.03 0.26 -32.69
C GLY A 31 -20.07 -0.85 -33.17
N LYS A 32 -20.26 -1.25 -34.43
CA LYS A 32 -19.44 -2.32 -35.05
C LYS A 32 -17.97 -1.94 -35.08
N VAL A 33 -17.14 -2.86 -34.60
CA VAL A 33 -15.68 -2.75 -34.51
C VAL A 33 -15.06 -3.66 -35.55
N ILE A 34 -13.99 -3.22 -36.20
CA ILE A 34 -13.17 -4.03 -37.09
C ILE A 34 -12.22 -4.89 -36.26
N GLU A 35 -11.48 -4.25 -35.34
CA GLU A 35 -10.52 -4.91 -34.48
C GLU A 35 -10.42 -4.20 -33.12
N ASN A 36 -10.11 -4.96 -32.06
CA ASN A 36 -9.78 -4.44 -30.75
C ASN A 36 -8.28 -4.57 -30.53
N ILE A 37 -7.58 -3.45 -30.32
CA ILE A 37 -6.12 -3.40 -30.19
C ILE A 37 -5.66 -3.10 -28.76
N GLY A 38 -6.58 -2.86 -27.81
CA GLY A 38 -6.17 -2.61 -26.44
C GLY A 38 -7.29 -2.22 -25.50
N ILE A 39 -6.91 -2.00 -24.25
CA ILE A 39 -7.80 -1.59 -23.15
C ILE A 39 -7.22 -0.37 -22.45
N TYR A 40 -8.11 0.46 -21.90
CA TYR A 40 -7.77 1.64 -21.11
C TYR A 40 -8.71 1.77 -19.92
N HIS A 41 -8.13 1.73 -18.71
CA HIS A 41 -8.87 1.95 -17.47
C HIS A 41 -8.36 3.21 -16.77
N PRO A 42 -9.07 4.33 -16.87
CA PRO A 42 -8.61 5.61 -16.33
C PRO A 42 -8.72 5.72 -14.82
N LYS A 43 -9.52 4.86 -14.17
CA LYS A 43 -9.80 4.93 -12.73
C LYS A 43 -8.88 4.10 -11.86
N GLU A 44 -7.97 3.37 -12.46
CA GLU A 44 -6.93 2.65 -11.74
C GLU A 44 -5.75 3.57 -11.45
N GLU A 45 -5.07 3.36 -10.37
CA GLU A 45 -3.87 4.11 -9.98
C GLU A 45 -2.66 3.15 -9.90
N PRO A 46 -1.71 3.31 -10.83
CA PRO A 46 -1.73 4.13 -12.04
C PRO A 46 -2.76 3.65 -13.07
N SER A 47 -3.21 4.53 -13.99
CA SER A 47 -4.17 4.15 -15.02
C SER A 47 -3.63 3.02 -15.89
N LEU A 48 -4.44 1.97 -16.08
CA LEU A 48 -4.07 0.84 -16.91
C LEU A 48 -4.22 1.21 -18.39
N ILE A 49 -3.12 1.21 -19.11
CA ILE A 49 -3.07 1.40 -20.57
C ILE A 49 -2.35 0.20 -21.15
N GLN A 50 -3.07 -0.65 -21.85
CA GLN A 50 -2.51 -1.82 -22.50
C GLN A 50 -2.92 -1.79 -23.97
N ILE A 51 -1.98 -1.54 -24.86
CA ILE A 51 -2.17 -1.42 -26.30
C ILE A 51 -1.18 -2.36 -26.98
N ASP A 52 -1.69 -3.11 -27.97
CA ASP A 52 -0.85 -3.91 -28.82
C ASP A 52 -0.10 -2.99 -29.82
N SER A 53 1.21 -2.82 -29.57
CA SER A 53 2.05 -1.91 -30.33
C SER A 53 2.17 -2.32 -31.79
N GLU A 54 2.27 -3.62 -32.10
CA GLU A 54 2.41 -4.11 -33.47
C GLU A 54 1.16 -3.81 -34.30
N ARG A 55 -0.02 -4.08 -33.72
CA ARG A 55 -1.28 -3.81 -34.40
C ARG A 55 -1.55 -2.31 -34.50
N ALA A 56 -1.18 -1.52 -33.50
CA ALA A 56 -1.28 -0.06 -33.57
C ALA A 56 -0.42 0.51 -34.70
N GLN A 57 0.85 0.08 -34.84
CA GLN A 57 1.75 0.49 -35.89
C GLN A 57 1.22 0.10 -37.27
N TYR A 58 0.71 -1.13 -37.43
CA TYR A 58 0.11 -1.59 -38.65
C TYR A 58 -1.03 -0.66 -39.11
N TRP A 59 -1.99 -0.39 -38.22
CA TRP A 59 -3.14 0.44 -38.58
C TRP A 59 -2.78 1.91 -38.83
N LEU A 60 -1.80 2.46 -38.10
CA LEU A 60 -1.27 3.79 -38.37
C LEU A 60 -0.60 3.83 -39.74
N GLY A 61 0.16 2.80 -40.09
CA GLY A 61 0.81 2.67 -41.44
C GLY A 61 -0.19 2.54 -42.59
N VAL A 62 -1.32 1.87 -42.38
CA VAL A 62 -2.42 1.78 -43.37
C VAL A 62 -3.18 3.14 -43.47
N GLY A 63 -2.96 4.07 -42.55
CA GLY A 63 -3.58 5.40 -42.59
C GLY A 63 -4.83 5.55 -41.70
N ALA A 64 -5.01 4.69 -40.71
CA ALA A 64 -6.05 4.88 -39.73
C ALA A 64 -5.76 6.12 -38.84
N GLN A 65 -6.76 6.99 -38.73
CA GLN A 65 -6.60 8.24 -37.95
C GLN A 65 -6.99 8.04 -36.51
N PRO A 66 -6.10 8.26 -35.53
CA PRO A 66 -6.46 8.22 -34.13
C PRO A 66 -7.30 9.46 -33.75
N THR A 67 -8.28 9.27 -32.90
CA THR A 67 -8.97 10.38 -32.24
C THR A 67 -8.05 11.04 -31.21
N GLU A 68 -8.30 12.31 -30.84
CA GLU A 68 -7.45 13.04 -29.89
C GLU A 68 -7.15 12.27 -28.60
N PRO A 69 -8.15 11.65 -27.91
CA PRO A 69 -7.86 10.86 -26.71
C PRO A 69 -6.93 9.66 -26.99
N VAL A 70 -7.12 8.98 -28.12
CA VAL A 70 -6.26 7.85 -28.52
C VAL A 70 -4.86 8.32 -28.86
N ALA A 71 -4.73 9.45 -29.55
CA ALA A 71 -3.41 10.03 -29.84
C ALA A 71 -2.64 10.37 -28.56
N ALA A 72 -3.32 10.86 -27.51
CA ALA A 72 -2.71 11.07 -26.21
C ALA A 72 -2.23 9.76 -25.56
N LEU A 73 -3.04 8.69 -25.62
CA LEU A 73 -2.63 7.36 -25.12
C LEU A 73 -1.44 6.80 -25.89
N LEU A 74 -1.45 6.89 -27.22
CA LEU A 74 -0.36 6.43 -28.07
C LEU A 74 0.95 7.22 -27.85
N LYS A 75 0.86 8.48 -27.41
CA LYS A 75 2.03 9.26 -26.99
C LYS A 75 2.59 8.75 -25.67
N VAL A 76 1.72 8.37 -24.73
CA VAL A 76 2.13 7.81 -23.42
C VAL A 76 2.79 6.44 -23.59
N THR A 77 2.27 5.59 -24.49
CA THR A 77 2.89 4.28 -24.81
C THR A 77 4.14 4.37 -25.69
N GLY A 78 4.37 5.51 -26.36
CA GLY A 78 5.48 5.69 -27.26
C GLY A 78 5.21 5.26 -28.71
N ASP A 79 4.05 4.69 -29.00
CA ASP A 79 3.71 4.17 -30.34
C ASP A 79 3.53 5.27 -31.37
N TRP A 80 3.06 6.45 -30.95
CA TRP A 80 2.95 7.60 -31.82
C TRP A 80 4.30 8.10 -32.31
N GLN A 81 5.26 8.18 -31.39
CA GLN A 81 6.64 8.60 -31.68
C GLN A 81 7.33 7.59 -32.58
N LYS A 82 7.13 6.28 -32.34
CA LYS A 82 7.65 5.21 -33.22
C LYS A 82 7.13 5.36 -34.64
N HIS A 83 5.84 5.62 -34.81
CA HIS A 83 5.23 5.78 -36.15
C HIS A 83 5.76 7.03 -36.86
N LYS A 84 5.98 8.14 -36.14
CA LYS A 84 6.50 9.37 -36.72
C LYS A 84 8.02 9.43 -36.83
N GLY A 85 8.75 8.53 -36.21
CA GLY A 85 10.22 8.58 -36.13
C GLY A 85 10.73 9.72 -35.22
N GLU A 86 9.92 10.18 -34.31
CA GLU A 86 10.29 11.23 -33.30
C GLU A 86 11.01 10.60 -32.11
N ALA A 87 11.83 11.41 -31.41
CA ALA A 87 12.43 11.00 -30.14
C ALA A 87 11.36 10.74 -29.06
N GLY A 88 11.60 9.82 -28.13
CA GLY A 88 10.67 9.47 -27.07
C GLY A 88 9.84 8.20 -27.34
N ALA A 89 10.34 7.32 -28.18
CA ALA A 89 9.70 6.04 -28.52
C ALA A 89 9.54 5.06 -27.35
N GLU A 90 10.25 5.28 -26.24
CA GLU A 90 10.13 4.49 -25.00
C GLU A 90 8.82 4.76 -24.25
N GLY A 91 8.17 5.92 -24.52
CA GLY A 91 6.97 6.34 -23.85
C GLY A 91 7.19 6.80 -22.40
N THR A 92 6.09 7.18 -21.74
CA THR A 92 6.07 7.62 -20.34
C THR A 92 5.09 6.81 -19.51
N LEU A 93 4.85 5.56 -19.89
CA LEU A 93 3.87 4.70 -19.24
C LEU A 93 4.31 4.34 -17.81
N LYS A 94 3.46 4.65 -16.85
CA LYS A 94 3.62 4.20 -15.46
C LYS A 94 2.88 2.88 -15.28
N THR A 95 3.61 1.82 -14.97
CA THR A 95 3.05 0.51 -14.63
C THR A 95 2.89 0.39 -13.11
N ALA A 96 1.81 -0.25 -12.68
CA ALA A 96 1.67 -0.60 -11.26
C ALA A 96 2.69 -1.69 -10.91
N GLU A 97 3.23 -1.62 -9.71
CA GLU A 97 4.05 -2.70 -9.16
C GLU A 97 3.21 -3.97 -9.04
N GLU A 98 3.79 -5.09 -9.45
CA GLU A 98 3.14 -6.38 -9.31
C GLU A 98 2.97 -6.71 -7.83
N LYS A 99 1.73 -6.90 -7.42
CA LYS A 99 1.43 -7.31 -6.04
C LYS A 99 1.92 -8.75 -5.86
N PRO A 100 2.59 -9.05 -4.72
CA PRO A 100 3.02 -10.40 -4.43
C PRO A 100 1.81 -11.35 -4.49
N SER A 101 2.04 -12.55 -4.99
CA SER A 101 0.96 -13.53 -5.12
C SER A 101 0.40 -13.89 -3.74
N LYS A 102 -0.88 -14.27 -3.68
CA LYS A 102 -1.48 -14.70 -2.42
C LYS A 102 -0.80 -15.94 -1.83
N LEU A 103 -0.21 -16.77 -2.69
CA LEU A 103 0.54 -17.95 -2.29
C LEU A 103 1.87 -17.57 -1.64
N ASP A 104 2.57 -16.57 -2.20
CA ASP A 104 3.84 -16.09 -1.62
C ASP A 104 3.60 -15.45 -0.26
N LEU A 105 2.57 -14.61 -0.14
CA LEU A 105 2.17 -14.03 1.15
C LEU A 105 1.78 -15.09 2.17
N PHE A 106 1.06 -16.14 1.73
CA PHE A 106 0.70 -17.24 2.60
C PHE A 106 1.92 -18.05 3.04
N ASN A 107 2.82 -18.37 2.11
CA ASN A 107 4.05 -19.09 2.42
C ASN A 107 4.96 -18.28 3.35
N GLN A 108 5.13 -16.98 3.14
CA GLN A 108 5.84 -16.08 4.05
C GLN A 108 5.25 -16.08 5.45
N ALA A 109 3.93 -15.93 5.56
CA ALA A 109 3.24 -15.98 6.84
C ALA A 109 3.38 -17.36 7.53
N LEU A 110 3.40 -18.43 6.76
CA LEU A 110 3.59 -19.79 7.27
C LEU A 110 5.04 -20.03 7.75
N GLU A 111 6.02 -19.52 7.04
CA GLU A 111 7.42 -19.54 7.44
C GLU A 111 7.64 -18.69 8.71
N GLU A 112 7.07 -17.51 8.78
CA GLU A 112 7.10 -16.66 9.98
C GLU A 112 6.44 -17.34 11.17
N ALA A 113 5.31 -18.01 10.98
CA ALA A 113 4.62 -18.76 12.03
C ALA A 113 5.43 -19.98 12.49
N ASN A 114 6.10 -20.68 11.58
CA ASN A 114 6.96 -21.82 11.90
C ASN A 114 8.30 -21.43 12.54
N ASN A 115 8.88 -20.29 12.13
CA ASN A 115 10.11 -19.74 12.69
C ASN A 115 9.85 -18.83 13.90
N GLY A 116 8.60 -18.52 14.19
CA GLY A 116 8.18 -17.74 15.36
C GLY A 116 8.47 -18.51 16.67
N PRO A 117 8.63 -17.80 17.79
CA PRO A 117 8.88 -18.45 19.08
C PRO A 117 7.73 -19.40 19.39
N THR A 118 8.06 -20.66 19.61
CA THR A 118 7.13 -21.74 19.98
C THR A 118 6.24 -21.28 21.16
N ALA A 119 5.01 -21.77 21.23
CA ALA A 119 4.07 -21.44 22.32
C ALA A 119 4.68 -21.61 23.71
N GLU A 120 5.64 -22.54 23.86
CA GLU A 120 6.43 -22.77 25.06
C GLU A 120 7.36 -21.58 25.36
N ALA A 121 8.05 -21.04 24.36
CA ALA A 121 8.94 -19.88 24.55
C ALA A 121 8.16 -18.58 24.88
N ILE A 122 6.93 -18.45 24.38
CA ILE A 122 6.04 -17.34 24.73
C ILE A 122 5.55 -17.47 26.18
N THR A 123 5.22 -18.70 26.61
CA THR A 123 4.79 -18.96 28.00
C THR A 123 5.93 -18.79 28.99
N GLU A 124 7.16 -19.16 28.63
CA GLU A 124 8.34 -18.93 29.45
C GLU A 124 8.68 -17.43 29.57
N LYS A 125 8.63 -16.68 28.48
CA LYS A 125 8.79 -15.22 28.51
C LYS A 125 7.73 -14.54 29.36
N ARG A 126 6.47 -14.98 29.28
CA ARG A 126 5.38 -14.45 30.12
C ARG A 126 5.58 -14.81 31.60
N LYS A 127 6.05 -16.03 31.93
CA LYS A 127 6.37 -16.42 33.29
C LYS A 127 7.52 -15.58 33.86
N LYS A 128 8.62 -15.42 33.11
CA LYS A 128 9.74 -14.57 33.52
C LYS A 128 9.34 -13.11 33.74
N ALA A 129 8.57 -12.55 32.80
CA ALA A 129 8.08 -11.17 32.93
C ALA A 129 7.15 -11.00 34.14
N LYS A 130 6.37 -12.04 34.51
CA LYS A 130 5.51 -12.00 35.68
C LYS A 130 6.32 -12.13 36.98
N GLU A 131 7.34 -12.97 37.03
CA GLU A 131 8.26 -13.12 38.14
C GLU A 131 9.08 -11.83 38.38
N GLU A 132 9.57 -11.19 37.31
CA GLU A 132 10.28 -9.91 37.39
C GLU A 132 9.35 -8.77 37.86
N ALA A 133 8.07 -8.77 37.46
CA ALA A 133 7.10 -7.81 37.92
C ALA A 133 6.70 -8.02 39.39
N GLU A 134 6.55 -9.27 39.84
CA GLU A 134 6.30 -9.61 41.22
C GLU A 134 7.52 -9.30 42.12
N ALA A 135 8.74 -9.56 41.63
CA ALA A 135 9.96 -9.22 42.36
C ALA A 135 10.14 -7.69 42.52
N LYS A 136 9.82 -6.92 41.48
CA LYS A 136 9.81 -5.45 41.59
C LYS A 136 8.76 -4.93 42.51
N ALA A 137 7.54 -5.45 42.45
CA ALA A 137 6.47 -5.04 43.36
C ALA A 137 6.78 -5.39 44.84
N ALA A 138 7.44 -6.54 45.09
CA ALA A 138 7.89 -6.90 46.44
C ALA A 138 9.01 -5.97 46.91
N ALA A 139 9.95 -5.59 46.06
CA ALA A 139 11.02 -4.66 46.42
C ALA A 139 10.52 -3.23 46.66
N GLU A 140 9.52 -2.76 45.91
CA GLU A 140 8.88 -1.47 46.15
C GLU A 140 8.09 -1.47 47.46
N ALA A 141 7.35 -2.54 47.78
CA ALA A 141 6.61 -2.66 49.02
C ALA A 141 7.54 -2.76 50.25
N GLU A 142 8.73 -3.33 50.13
CA GLU A 142 9.74 -3.38 51.20
C GLU A 142 10.42 -2.01 51.40
N ALA A 143 10.63 -1.27 50.30
CA ALA A 143 11.16 0.09 50.35
C ALA A 143 10.16 1.08 50.97
N GLU A 144 8.86 0.95 50.66
CA GLU A 144 7.80 1.76 51.26
C GLU A 144 7.66 1.50 52.78
N LYS A 145 7.72 0.24 53.21
CA LYS A 145 7.68 -0.11 54.63
C LYS A 145 8.90 0.43 55.39
N LYS A 146 10.10 0.39 54.80
CA LYS A 146 11.28 0.98 55.43
C LYS A 146 11.22 2.50 55.52
N ALA A 147 10.65 3.17 54.51
CA ALA A 147 10.46 4.61 54.52
C ALA A 147 9.42 5.04 55.56
N GLU A 148 8.39 4.23 55.80
CA GLU A 148 7.35 4.48 56.80
C GLU A 148 7.86 4.22 58.24
N GLU A 149 8.75 3.23 58.44
CA GLU A 149 9.39 2.96 59.71
C GLU A 149 10.44 4.00 60.06
N GLU A 150 11.17 4.55 59.11
CA GLU A 150 12.14 5.62 59.27
C GLU A 150 11.44 6.97 59.60
N ALA A 151 10.30 7.24 58.94
CA ALA A 151 9.46 8.41 59.24
C ALA A 151 8.77 8.34 60.60
N ALA A 152 8.43 7.13 61.08
CA ALA A 152 7.87 6.94 62.45
C ALA A 152 8.94 7.11 63.54
N ALA A 153 10.19 6.69 63.27
CA ALA A 153 11.30 6.87 64.20
C ALA A 153 11.76 8.34 64.32
N GLU A 154 11.63 9.12 63.25
CA GLU A 154 11.95 10.56 63.25
C GLU A 154 10.86 11.43 63.93
N ALA A 155 9.63 10.92 64.02
CA ALA A 155 8.53 11.59 64.72
C ALA A 155 8.53 11.37 66.23
N GLU A 156 9.26 10.37 66.76
CA GLU A 156 9.32 10.10 68.23
C GLU A 156 10.49 10.82 68.89
N ALA A 157 11.45 11.36 68.21
CA ALA A 157 12.62 12.05 68.75
C ALA A 157 12.42 13.46 69.34
N PRO A 158 11.38 14.22 68.99
CA PRO A 158 11.18 15.57 69.65
C PRO A 158 10.35 15.59 70.98
N ALA A 159 9.86 14.43 71.39
CA ALA A 159 9.01 14.40 72.59
C ALA A 159 9.79 14.26 73.96
N GLU A 160 11.00 13.73 73.93
CA GLU A 160 11.84 13.58 75.12
C GLU A 160 12.64 14.84 75.52
N GLU A 161 12.89 15.80 74.58
CA GLU A 161 13.61 17.05 74.91
C GLU A 161 12.71 18.16 75.55
N ALA A 162 11.40 17.99 75.54
CA ALA A 162 10.46 18.99 76.07
C ALA A 162 10.13 18.81 77.58
N GLU A 163 10.38 17.67 78.24
CA GLU A 163 10.10 17.43 79.63
C GLU A 163 11.24 17.85 80.60
N GLU A 164 12.45 18.12 80.13
CA GLU A 164 13.59 18.46 80.97
C GLU A 164 13.78 19.96 81.23
N LYS A 165 12.94 20.85 80.70
CA LYS A 165 13.05 22.32 80.82
C LYS A 165 12.03 22.99 81.76
N ASP A 166 11.13 22.23 82.37
CA ASP A 166 10.12 22.81 83.32
C ASP A 166 10.36 22.45 84.77
N ALA A 167 11.54 21.94 85.17
CA ALA A 167 11.93 21.67 86.56
C ALA A 167 13.24 22.35 86.93
N GLN A 168 13.34 23.72 86.81
CA GLN A 168 14.25 24.54 87.62
C GLN A 168 13.73 25.96 87.76
#